data_3ce0f2011258d4b0e7d513a415faa57a
#
_entry.id   3ce0f2011258d4b0e7d513a415faa57a
#
_cell.length_a   1.000
_cell.length_b   1.000
_cell.length_c   1.000
_cell.angle_alpha   90.00
_cell.angle_beta   90.00
_cell.angle_gamma   90.00
#
_symmetry.space_group_name_H-M   'P 1'
#
loop_
_entity.id
_entity.type
_entity.pdbx_description
1 polymer ?
#
loop_
_entity_poly.entity_id
_entity_poly.type
_entity_poly.pdbx_seq_one_letter_code
_entity_poly.pdbx_strand_id
1 'polypeptide(L)'
;SAIPRLLTFDFLTKVSLPMISTFLHTRFSAINVNNPKKKAAYFFGSFFIITKKTYEQVGMHEGVKHEIIEDGALGRKVKEAGHKMRIVRGDHLIDAVWARDASTLWHALKRLMIPLYLQSEKIAIGSFLAVLFLLFIPFPIFANFETDASKPTKAGN
;
A
#
# COMPACT_ATOMS: atom_id res chain seq x y z
N SER A 1 6.20 -12.47 -3.59
CA SER A 1 5.46 -11.84 -2.50
C SER A 1 3.97 -11.90 -2.78
N ALA A 2 3.14 -11.93 -1.76
CA ALA A 2 1.69 -11.98 -1.93
C ALA A 2 1.01 -10.77 -1.26
N ILE A 3 -0.05 -10.28 -1.90
CA ILE A 3 -0.93 -9.25 -1.35
C ILE A 3 -1.95 -9.95 -0.45
N PRO A 4 -1.92 -9.73 0.88
CA PRO A 4 -2.84 -10.37 1.81
C PRO A 4 -4.21 -9.68 1.82
N ARG A 5 -5.19 -10.32 2.43
CA ARG A 5 -6.40 -9.67 2.90
C ARG A 5 -6.07 -8.90 4.19
N LEU A 6 -6.35 -7.60 4.21
CA LEU A 6 -6.17 -6.78 5.40
C LEU A 6 -7.39 -6.92 6.30
N LEU A 7 -7.17 -7.37 7.54
CA LEU A 7 -8.22 -7.44 8.55
C LEU A 7 -8.42 -6.05 9.17
N THR A 8 -9.68 -5.69 9.37
CA THR A 8 -10.11 -4.41 9.95
C THR A 8 -10.94 -4.66 11.19
N PHE A 9 -10.75 -3.88 12.26
CA PHE A 9 -11.36 -4.12 13.56
C PHE A 9 -12.30 -2.99 14.00
N ASP A 10 -12.06 -1.76 13.58
CA ASP A 10 -12.87 -0.60 13.92
C ASP A 10 -13.34 0.15 12.67
N PHE A 11 -14.21 1.15 12.86
CA PHE A 11 -14.75 1.96 11.77
C PHE A 11 -13.64 2.69 11.00
N LEU A 12 -12.65 3.25 11.72
CA LEU A 12 -11.58 4.03 11.08
C LEU A 12 -10.68 3.15 10.21
N THR A 13 -10.30 1.97 10.71
CA THR A 13 -9.50 1.02 9.91
C THR A 13 -10.28 0.46 8.73
N LYS A 14 -11.60 0.22 8.89
CA LYS A 14 -12.48 -0.21 7.77
C LYS A 14 -12.52 0.78 6.62
N VAL A 15 -12.52 2.08 6.94
CA VAL A 15 -12.54 3.15 5.92
C VAL A 15 -11.14 3.44 5.37
N SER A 16 -10.16 3.55 6.24
CA SER A 16 -8.82 4.03 5.86
C SER A 16 -7.96 2.97 5.16
N LEU A 17 -8.00 1.71 5.60
CA LEU A 17 -7.12 0.67 5.04
C LEU A 17 -7.37 0.38 3.56
N PRO A 18 -8.59 0.31 3.02
CA PRO A 18 -8.81 0.16 1.59
C PRO A 18 -8.24 1.32 0.76
N MET A 19 -8.36 2.55 1.28
CA MET A 19 -7.84 3.76 0.60
C MET A 19 -6.32 3.78 0.58
N ILE A 20 -5.68 3.47 1.72
CA ILE A 20 -4.22 3.36 1.82
C ILE A 20 -3.71 2.21 0.95
N SER A 21 -4.42 1.07 0.95
CA SER A 21 -4.11 -0.06 0.08
C SER A 21 -4.16 0.34 -1.40
N THR A 22 -5.18 1.08 -1.82
CA THR A 22 -5.28 1.60 -3.20
C THR A 22 -4.10 2.51 -3.55
N PHE A 23 -3.74 3.42 -2.65
CA PHE A 23 -2.56 4.28 -2.82
C PHE A 23 -1.28 3.45 -2.97
N LEU A 24 -1.05 2.47 -2.09
CA LEU A 24 0.11 1.60 -2.15
C LEU A 24 0.16 0.78 -3.45
N HIS A 25 -0.97 0.24 -3.90
CA HIS A 25 -1.04 -0.53 -5.15
C HIS A 25 -0.82 0.34 -6.38
N THR A 26 -1.24 1.59 -6.35
CA THR A 26 -0.95 2.56 -7.43
C THR A 26 0.53 2.92 -7.44
N ARG A 27 1.13 3.17 -6.27
CA ARG A 27 2.55 3.53 -6.13
C ARG A 27 3.48 2.36 -6.45
N PHE A 28 3.12 1.15 -6.01
CA PHE A 28 3.91 -0.09 -6.17
C PHE A 28 3.16 -1.10 -7.03
N SER A 29 2.84 -0.71 -8.25
CA SER A 29 2.07 -1.52 -9.18
C SER A 29 2.66 -2.94 -9.35
N ALA A 30 1.88 -3.96 -9.01
CA ALA A 30 2.26 -5.36 -9.21
C ALA A 30 2.64 -5.65 -10.68
N ILE A 31 1.97 -5.00 -11.64
CA ILE A 31 2.27 -5.11 -13.07
C ILE A 31 3.70 -4.65 -13.36
N ASN A 32 4.10 -3.50 -12.79
CA ASN A 32 5.45 -2.98 -12.97
C ASN A 32 6.51 -3.81 -12.24
N VAL A 33 6.21 -4.29 -11.02
CA VAL A 33 7.12 -5.15 -10.26
C VAL A 33 7.34 -6.49 -10.97
N ASN A 34 6.26 -7.09 -11.49
CA ASN A 34 6.30 -8.36 -12.20
C ASN A 34 6.99 -8.27 -13.58
N ASN A 35 7.14 -7.06 -14.11
CA ASN A 35 7.85 -6.86 -15.39
C ASN A 35 9.36 -6.81 -15.14
N PRO A 36 10.15 -7.77 -15.67
CA PRO A 36 11.60 -7.79 -15.46
C PRO A 36 12.34 -6.60 -16.08
N LYS A 37 11.73 -5.92 -17.08
CA LYS A 37 12.31 -4.75 -17.75
C LYS A 37 12.11 -3.45 -16.98
N LYS A 38 11.25 -3.43 -15.94
CA LYS A 38 10.98 -2.25 -15.12
C LYS A 38 11.81 -2.28 -13.85
N LYS A 39 12.24 -1.10 -13.40
CA LYS A 39 13.01 -0.95 -12.13
C LYS A 39 12.12 -1.05 -10.88
N ALA A 40 10.80 -1.03 -11.04
CA ALA A 40 9.89 -1.13 -9.92
C ALA A 40 10.11 -2.43 -9.13
N ALA A 41 10.28 -2.31 -7.82
CA ALA A 41 10.55 -3.43 -6.92
C ALA A 41 9.92 -3.16 -5.56
N TYR A 42 9.24 -4.15 -5.01
CA TYR A 42 8.64 -4.10 -3.70
C TYR A 42 8.29 -5.50 -3.22
N PHE A 43 8.51 -5.78 -1.93
CA PHE A 43 7.93 -6.93 -1.25
C PHE A 43 6.83 -6.46 -0.30
N PHE A 44 5.77 -7.22 -0.19
CA PHE A 44 4.83 -7.08 0.91
C PHE A 44 5.41 -7.82 2.12
N GLY A 45 5.78 -7.08 3.16
CA GLY A 45 6.42 -7.61 4.35
C GLY A 45 5.58 -8.63 5.12
N SER A 46 4.25 -8.59 4.93
CA SER A 46 3.33 -9.58 5.50
C SER A 46 3.54 -11.01 4.98
N PHE A 47 4.00 -11.16 3.73
CA PHE A 47 4.31 -12.47 3.16
C PHE A 47 5.19 -12.35 1.91
N PHE A 48 6.40 -12.90 1.97
CA PHE A 48 7.22 -13.12 0.80
C PHE A 48 8.07 -14.39 0.95
N ILE A 49 8.41 -14.96 -0.18
CA ILE A 49 9.32 -16.11 -0.27
C ILE A 49 10.50 -15.71 -1.16
N ILE A 50 11.68 -16.03 -0.73
CA ILE A 50 12.94 -15.81 -1.44
C ILE A 50 13.81 -17.06 -1.31
N THR A 51 14.56 -17.42 -2.36
CA THR A 51 15.50 -18.53 -2.25
C THR A 51 16.67 -18.14 -1.35
N LYS A 52 17.20 -19.10 -0.58
CA LYS A 52 18.34 -18.88 0.31
C LYS A 52 19.52 -18.25 -0.46
N LYS A 53 19.84 -18.78 -1.63
CA LYS A 53 20.92 -18.26 -2.49
C LYS A 53 20.74 -16.79 -2.85
N THR A 54 19.53 -16.39 -3.29
CA THR A 54 19.24 -14.99 -3.63
C THR A 54 19.29 -14.10 -2.38
N TYR A 55 18.76 -14.58 -1.26
CA TYR A 55 18.73 -13.85 -0.01
C TYR A 55 20.14 -13.55 0.52
N GLU A 56 21.04 -14.55 0.49
CA GLU A 56 22.44 -14.38 0.86
C GLU A 56 23.18 -13.44 -0.11
N GLN A 57 22.94 -13.57 -1.42
CA GLN A 57 23.56 -12.74 -2.45
C GLN A 57 23.22 -11.25 -2.29
N VAL A 58 22.02 -10.90 -1.86
CA VAL A 58 21.62 -9.49 -1.67
C VAL A 58 21.98 -8.94 -0.29
N GLY A 59 22.67 -9.72 0.54
CA GLY A 59 23.16 -9.30 1.86
C GLY A 59 22.14 -9.48 2.98
N MET A 60 21.14 -10.31 2.78
CA MET A 60 20.11 -10.66 3.77
C MET A 60 19.40 -9.41 4.35
N HIS A 61 18.76 -9.50 5.50
CA HIS A 61 18.23 -8.34 6.23
C HIS A 61 19.33 -7.43 6.79
N GLU A 62 20.53 -7.97 7.02
CA GLU A 62 21.69 -7.19 7.44
C GLU A 62 22.01 -6.08 6.42
N GLY A 63 21.90 -6.39 5.12
CA GLY A 63 22.13 -5.43 4.05
C GLY A 63 21.10 -4.30 3.97
N VAL A 64 19.99 -4.37 4.69
CA VAL A 64 18.90 -3.37 4.70
C VAL A 64 18.52 -2.90 6.12
N LYS A 65 19.32 -3.22 7.12
CA LYS A 65 19.03 -2.94 8.55
C LYS A 65 18.85 -1.45 8.89
N HIS A 66 19.36 -0.56 8.07
CA HIS A 66 19.23 0.89 8.26
C HIS A 66 18.03 1.50 7.51
N GLU A 67 17.32 0.67 6.74
CA GLU A 67 16.16 1.11 5.98
C GLU A 67 14.89 1.09 6.86
N ILE A 68 14.11 2.15 6.79
CA ILE A 68 12.85 2.26 7.55
C ILE A 68 11.79 1.29 7.01
N ILE A 69 11.84 1.01 5.70
CA ILE A 69 10.97 0.06 5.00
C ILE A 69 11.87 -1.04 4.42
N GLU A 70 12.25 -1.98 5.28
CA GLU A 70 13.23 -3.03 5.01
C GLU A 70 12.79 -4.01 3.92
N ASP A 71 11.49 -4.33 3.85
CA ASP A 71 10.90 -5.22 2.83
C ASP A 71 10.97 -4.60 1.43
N GLY A 72 10.65 -3.32 1.32
CA GLY A 72 10.81 -2.56 0.08
C GLY A 72 12.26 -2.45 -0.36
N ALA A 73 13.18 -2.20 0.58
CA ALA A 73 14.61 -2.12 0.32
C ALA A 73 15.20 -3.48 -0.14
N LEU A 74 14.81 -4.56 0.53
CA LEU A 74 15.21 -5.91 0.14
C LEU A 74 14.70 -6.26 -1.27
N GLY A 75 13.44 -5.89 -1.57
CA GLY A 75 12.87 -6.05 -2.90
C GLY A 75 13.69 -5.32 -3.97
N ARG A 76 14.11 -4.07 -3.70
CA ARG A 76 14.97 -3.31 -4.63
C ARG A 76 16.29 -4.02 -4.89
N LYS A 77 17.00 -4.47 -3.84
CA LYS A 77 18.26 -5.22 -3.99
C LYS A 77 18.11 -6.51 -4.81
N VAL A 78 17.03 -7.25 -4.60
CA VAL A 78 16.74 -8.45 -5.39
C VAL A 78 16.57 -8.11 -6.87
N LYS A 79 15.86 -7.03 -7.18
CA LYS A 79 15.65 -6.60 -8.56
C LYS A 79 16.92 -6.07 -9.22
N GLU A 80 17.71 -5.27 -8.48
CA GLU A 80 19.00 -4.71 -8.92
C GLU A 80 20.04 -5.81 -9.18
N ALA A 81 19.99 -6.90 -8.40
CA ALA A 81 20.80 -8.10 -8.65
C ALA A 81 20.33 -8.93 -9.87
N GLY A 82 19.34 -8.43 -10.63
CA GLY A 82 18.87 -9.08 -11.86
C GLY A 82 17.87 -10.22 -11.65
N HIS A 83 17.41 -10.47 -10.42
CA HIS A 83 16.46 -11.53 -10.15
C HIS A 83 15.02 -11.13 -10.53
N LYS A 84 14.26 -12.14 -10.99
CA LYS A 84 12.83 -11.96 -11.29
C LYS A 84 12.04 -11.92 -9.99
N MET A 85 11.13 -10.96 -9.90
CA MET A 85 10.19 -10.85 -8.80
C MET A 85 8.77 -11.09 -9.29
N ARG A 86 7.92 -11.59 -8.40
CA ARG A 86 6.50 -11.76 -8.67
C ARG A 86 5.66 -11.39 -7.44
N ILE A 87 4.71 -10.49 -7.64
CA ILE A 87 3.64 -10.18 -6.69
C ILE A 87 2.37 -10.86 -7.21
N VAL A 88 1.73 -11.61 -6.35
CA VAL A 88 0.47 -12.33 -6.63
C VAL A 88 -0.61 -11.89 -5.64
N ARG A 89 -1.87 -12.09 -5.99
CA ARG A 89 -2.98 -11.98 -5.04
C ARG A 89 -2.95 -13.17 -4.09
N GLY A 90 -3.05 -12.90 -2.80
CA GLY A 90 -3.09 -13.91 -1.75
C GLY A 90 -4.21 -13.66 -0.75
N ASP A 91 -5.15 -12.78 -1.07
CA ASP A 91 -6.25 -12.34 -0.22
C ASP A 91 -7.24 -13.45 0.20
N HIS A 92 -7.22 -14.59 -0.48
CA HIS A 92 -7.99 -15.80 -0.14
C HIS A 92 -7.20 -16.83 0.69
N LEU A 93 -5.90 -16.63 0.88
CA LEU A 93 -5.02 -17.57 1.59
C LEU A 93 -4.31 -16.95 2.78
N ILE A 94 -4.16 -15.62 2.78
CA ILE A 94 -3.32 -14.91 3.75
C ILE A 94 -4.12 -13.76 4.34
N ASP A 95 -4.28 -13.76 5.65
CA ASP A 95 -4.82 -12.65 6.42
C ASP A 95 -3.67 -11.91 7.09
N ALA A 96 -3.71 -10.58 7.07
CA ALA A 96 -2.74 -9.73 7.73
C ALA A 96 -3.42 -8.63 8.55
N VAL A 97 -2.90 -8.38 9.73
CA VAL A 97 -3.27 -7.26 10.59
C VAL A 97 -2.22 -6.18 10.42
N TRP A 98 -2.57 -5.10 9.73
CA TRP A 98 -1.64 -3.99 9.55
C TRP A 98 -1.82 -2.90 10.61
N ALA A 99 -3.07 -2.63 10.99
CA ALA A 99 -3.41 -1.74 12.11
C ALA A 99 -4.67 -2.26 12.81
N ARG A 100 -4.64 -2.31 14.15
CA ARG A 100 -5.78 -2.76 14.96
C ARG A 100 -6.72 -1.61 15.33
N ASP A 101 -6.16 -0.42 15.47
CA ASP A 101 -6.83 0.79 15.94
C ASP A 101 -6.23 2.06 15.33
N ALA A 102 -6.84 3.21 15.61
CA ALA A 102 -6.42 4.51 15.12
C ALA A 102 -4.97 4.86 15.52
N SER A 103 -4.53 4.50 16.72
CA SER A 103 -3.18 4.78 17.21
C SER A 103 -2.15 4.01 16.41
N THR A 104 -2.36 2.71 16.25
CA THR A 104 -1.50 1.83 15.45
C THR A 104 -1.47 2.27 13.98
N LEU A 105 -2.63 2.66 13.44
CA LEU A 105 -2.75 3.21 12.09
C LEU A 105 -1.91 4.49 11.92
N TRP A 106 -2.00 5.42 12.88
CA TRP A 106 -1.23 6.66 12.85
C TRP A 106 0.28 6.41 12.88
N HIS A 107 0.74 5.49 13.73
CA HIS A 107 2.16 5.11 13.76
C HIS A 107 2.63 4.46 12.46
N ALA A 108 1.82 3.60 11.87
CA ALA A 108 2.12 2.97 10.58
C ALA A 108 2.19 4.01 9.44
N LEU A 109 1.28 4.98 9.42
CA LEU A 109 1.28 6.07 8.44
C LEU A 109 2.51 6.96 8.58
N LYS A 110 2.90 7.35 9.80
CA LYS A 110 4.13 8.11 10.04
C LYS A 110 5.35 7.37 9.49
N ARG A 111 5.48 6.06 9.80
CA ARG A 111 6.57 5.23 9.30
C ARG A 111 6.61 5.17 7.77
N LEU A 112 5.45 5.13 7.12
CA LEU A 112 5.36 5.11 5.66
C LEU A 112 5.72 6.46 5.03
N MET A 113 5.37 7.57 5.68
CA MET A 113 5.60 8.93 5.14
C MET A 113 7.04 9.42 5.32
N ILE A 114 7.75 9.00 6.38
CA ILE A 114 9.12 9.46 6.64
C ILE A 114 10.07 9.23 5.46
N PRO A 115 10.15 8.05 4.84
CA PRO A 115 11.03 7.86 3.69
C PRO A 115 10.68 8.72 2.48
N LEU A 116 9.38 9.01 2.28
CA LEU A 116 8.93 9.91 1.21
C LEU A 116 9.37 11.35 1.45
N TYR A 117 9.27 11.81 2.70
CA TYR A 117 9.73 13.14 3.10
C TYR A 117 11.25 13.29 2.92
N LEU A 118 12.03 12.27 3.34
CA LEU A 118 13.49 12.29 3.22
C LEU A 118 13.98 12.27 1.75
N GLN A 119 13.17 11.72 0.83
CA GLN A 119 13.51 11.71 -0.60
C GLN A 119 13.23 13.07 -1.27
N SER A 120 12.10 13.68 -0.96
CA SER A 120 11.71 14.99 -1.51
C SER A 120 10.51 15.53 -0.77
N GLU A 121 10.61 16.72 -0.24
CA GLU A 121 9.51 17.44 0.42
C GLU A 121 8.28 17.57 -0.51
N LYS A 122 8.49 17.84 -1.79
CA LYS A 122 7.41 17.94 -2.79
C LYS A 122 6.65 16.61 -2.96
N ILE A 123 7.40 15.49 -2.98
CA ILE A 123 6.79 14.16 -3.07
C ILE A 123 6.02 13.83 -1.79
N ALA A 124 6.56 14.18 -0.63
CA ALA A 124 5.88 13.98 0.65
C ALA A 124 4.58 14.77 0.73
N ILE A 125 4.61 16.07 0.40
CA ILE A 125 3.42 16.94 0.36
C ILE A 125 2.40 16.41 -0.65
N GLY A 126 2.83 16.09 -1.86
CA GLY A 126 1.94 15.52 -2.88
C GLY A 126 1.29 14.20 -2.46
N SER A 127 2.05 13.31 -1.82
CA SER A 127 1.54 12.04 -1.29
C SER A 127 0.55 12.26 -0.15
N PHE A 128 0.83 13.20 0.75
CA PHE A 128 -0.06 13.58 1.84
C PHE A 128 -1.39 14.15 1.32
N LEU A 129 -1.32 15.09 0.36
CA LEU A 129 -2.49 15.65 -0.29
C LEU A 129 -3.31 14.60 -1.03
N ALA A 130 -2.65 13.65 -1.72
CA ALA A 130 -3.33 12.55 -2.38
C ALA A 130 -4.08 11.64 -1.40
N VAL A 131 -3.48 11.34 -0.25
CA VAL A 131 -4.15 10.57 0.83
C VAL A 131 -5.34 11.34 1.39
N LEU A 132 -5.16 12.64 1.68
CA LEU A 132 -6.28 13.49 2.13
C LEU A 132 -7.41 13.54 1.09
N PHE A 133 -7.07 13.71 -0.16
CA PHE A 133 -8.03 13.72 -1.26
C PHE A 133 -8.83 12.41 -1.31
N LEU A 134 -8.15 11.27 -1.22
CA LEU A 134 -8.80 9.95 -1.20
C LEU A 134 -9.64 9.72 0.06
N LEU A 135 -9.28 10.32 1.19
CA LEU A 135 -10.04 10.19 2.44
C LEU A 135 -11.29 11.07 2.45
N PHE A 136 -11.24 12.27 1.88
CA PHE A 136 -12.31 13.26 2.04
C PHE A 136 -13.28 13.34 0.84
N ILE A 137 -12.83 13.08 -0.38
CA ILE A 137 -13.67 13.25 -1.58
C ILE A 137 -14.78 12.19 -1.73
N PRO A 138 -14.62 10.92 -1.38
CA PRO A 138 -15.73 9.97 -1.49
C PRO A 138 -16.95 10.34 -0.66
N PHE A 139 -16.77 10.98 0.52
CA PHE A 139 -17.86 11.30 1.44
C PHE A 139 -18.91 12.26 0.85
N PRO A 140 -18.54 13.45 0.32
CA PRO A 140 -19.54 14.35 -0.27
C PRO A 140 -20.18 13.79 -1.55
N ILE A 141 -19.47 12.95 -2.31
CA ILE A 141 -20.04 12.31 -3.50
C ILE A 141 -21.13 11.32 -3.10
N PHE A 142 -20.89 10.46 -2.10
CA PHE A 142 -21.89 9.53 -1.59
C PHE A 142 -23.07 10.25 -0.93
N ALA A 143 -22.83 11.29 -0.14
CA ALA A 143 -23.89 12.08 0.48
C ALA A 143 -24.81 12.78 -0.54
N ASN A 144 -24.25 13.28 -1.65
CA ASN A 144 -25.03 13.88 -2.73
C ASN A 144 -25.82 12.84 -3.54
N PHE A 145 -25.30 11.61 -3.67
CA PHE A 145 -25.99 10.53 -4.38
C PHE A 145 -27.23 10.05 -3.61
N GLU A 146 -27.17 9.95 -2.28
CA GLU A 146 -28.32 9.61 -1.45
C GLU A 146 -29.40 10.69 -1.48
N THR A 147 -29.02 11.98 -1.47
CA THR A 147 -30.00 13.09 -1.54
C THR A 147 -30.69 13.18 -2.89
N ASP A 148 -30.06 12.78 -3.99
CA ASP A 148 -30.68 12.80 -5.32
C ASP A 148 -31.58 11.55 -5.54
N ALA A 149 -31.24 10.41 -4.96
CA ALA A 149 -32.05 9.19 -5.00
C ALA A 149 -33.36 9.31 -4.17
N SER A 150 -33.40 10.24 -3.21
CA SER A 150 -34.56 10.47 -2.34
C SER A 150 -35.57 11.50 -2.90
N LYS A 151 -35.29 12.13 -4.05
CA LYS A 151 -36.27 13.06 -4.68
C LYS A 151 -37.36 12.27 -5.38
N PRO A 152 -38.63 12.44 -4.99
CA PRO A 152 -39.75 11.76 -5.67
C PRO A 152 -39.77 12.20 -7.13
N THR A 153 -39.75 11.23 -8.03
CA THR A 153 -39.96 11.45 -9.46
C THR A 153 -41.29 12.17 -9.62
N LYS A 154 -41.28 13.44 -10.03
CA LYS A 154 -42.51 14.16 -10.39
C LYS A 154 -43.09 13.39 -11.58
N ALA A 155 -44.14 12.60 -11.30
CA ALA A 155 -44.99 12.05 -12.34
C ALA A 155 -45.59 13.23 -13.11
N GLY A 156 -45.22 13.37 -14.36
CA GLY A 156 -45.87 14.35 -15.25
C GLY A 156 -47.31 13.97 -15.49
N ASN A 157 -48.18 14.91 -15.28
CA ASN A 157 -49.53 14.89 -15.82
C ASN A 157 -49.48 15.12 -17.33
#